data_17563150b4bb0e8e37d64eb5fa9e9ede
#
_entry.id   17563150b4bb0e8e37d64eb5fa9e9ede
#
_cell.length_a   1.000
_cell.length_b   1.000
_cell.length_c   1.000
_cell.angle_alpha   90.00
_cell.angle_beta   90.00
_cell.angle_gamma   90.00
#
_symmetry.space_group_name_H-M   'P 1'
#
loop_
_entity.id
_entity.type
_entity.pdbx_description
1 polymer ?
#
loop_
_entity_poly.entity_id
_entity_poly.type
_entity_poly.pdbx_seq_one_letter_code
_entity_poly.pdbx_strand_id
1 'polypeptide(L)'
;MEPKLRIIRKKKSEAENAHLDPLMRALKALHSAGAPESMTAEELERQRRSQEVLGKLTAPMTGMDYEEFALSGMSAAWTRLKAPHGSRHAILYCHGGGYTSGNLGYSRVLSSKLAHATGYDVLSFEYRLAPEFPYPAAVEDALRAWDYLMLQGYGARDIVLAGDSAGGNLALVLCNRLKAAGRKLPGALILMSPWTDMTMSGKSYTERAEIDPMLTPEYIEAVRLAYAAGRDYRSSDLSPLFADFTGFPPTLIQVGDHEILYSDSEQLYQAMKRANVPCRLQVSEGMWHVFQMFPIKKSAAAIESIARFLLDL
;
A
#
# COMPACT_ATOMS: atom_id res chain seq x y z
N MET A 1 -22.55 7.02 -37.58
CA MET A 1 -21.80 8.19 -37.08
C MET A 1 -20.72 7.81 -36.04
N GLU A 2 -20.25 6.57 -36.05
CA GLU A 2 -19.28 6.04 -35.04
C GLU A 2 -17.78 6.05 -35.43
N PRO A 3 -17.33 6.26 -36.68
CA PRO A 3 -15.89 6.15 -36.95
C PRO A 3 -15.06 7.36 -36.46
N LYS A 4 -15.67 8.55 -36.31
CA LYS A 4 -14.93 9.76 -35.90
C LYS A 4 -14.56 9.78 -34.41
N LEU A 5 -15.37 9.17 -33.55
CA LEU A 5 -15.08 9.11 -32.09
C LEU A 5 -13.88 8.17 -31.79
N ARG A 6 -13.76 7.07 -32.54
CA ARG A 6 -12.68 6.09 -32.36
C ARG A 6 -11.30 6.65 -32.76
N ILE A 7 -11.26 7.47 -33.82
CA ILE A 7 -10.03 8.12 -34.30
C ILE A 7 -9.60 9.25 -33.36
N ILE A 8 -10.55 10.00 -32.80
CA ILE A 8 -10.27 11.08 -31.82
C ILE A 8 -9.74 10.51 -30.51
N ARG A 9 -10.33 9.40 -29.97
CA ARG A 9 -9.83 8.72 -28.77
C ARG A 9 -8.40 8.20 -28.96
N LYS A 10 -8.08 7.57 -30.09
CA LYS A 10 -6.74 7.05 -30.34
C LYS A 10 -5.69 8.16 -30.46
N LYS A 11 -6.00 9.27 -31.14
CA LYS A 11 -5.09 10.43 -31.22
C LYS A 11 -4.88 11.13 -29.89
N LYS A 12 -5.94 11.22 -29.04
CA LYS A 12 -5.84 11.82 -27.71
C LYS A 12 -4.94 10.99 -26.80
N SER A 13 -5.11 9.67 -26.78
CA SER A 13 -4.27 8.74 -26.02
C SER A 13 -2.79 8.75 -26.43
N GLU A 14 -2.50 8.91 -27.73
CA GLU A 14 -1.12 9.02 -28.24
C GLU A 14 -0.45 10.35 -27.82
N ALA A 15 -1.20 11.45 -27.82
CA ALA A 15 -0.71 12.75 -27.37
C ALA A 15 -0.50 12.81 -25.83
N GLU A 16 -1.39 12.21 -25.06
CA GLU A 16 -1.32 12.12 -23.60
C GLU A 16 -0.09 11.33 -23.11
N ASN A 17 0.31 10.30 -23.88
CA ASN A 17 1.47 9.47 -23.54
C ASN A 17 2.83 10.04 -24.01
N ALA A 18 2.85 11.10 -24.79
CA ALA A 18 4.08 11.65 -25.38
C ALA A 18 5.07 12.22 -24.34
N HIS A 19 4.57 12.62 -23.16
CA HIS A 19 5.37 13.19 -22.08
C HIS A 19 5.86 12.17 -21.06
N LEU A 20 5.39 10.91 -21.13
CA LEU A 20 5.81 9.86 -20.22
C LEU A 20 7.12 9.22 -20.68
N ASP A 21 8.00 8.94 -19.71
CA ASP A 21 9.17 8.07 -19.88
C ASP A 21 8.74 6.72 -20.51
N PRO A 22 9.58 6.08 -21.37
CA PRO A 22 9.26 4.78 -21.96
C PRO A 22 8.82 3.71 -20.96
N LEU A 23 9.41 3.69 -19.74
CA LEU A 23 9.01 2.77 -18.68
C LEU A 23 7.60 3.10 -18.17
N MET A 24 7.30 4.37 -17.94
CA MET A 24 5.97 4.80 -17.51
C MET A 24 4.91 4.48 -18.56
N ARG A 25 5.23 4.63 -19.85
CA ARG A 25 4.33 4.24 -20.96
C ARG A 25 4.04 2.73 -20.96
N ALA A 26 5.07 1.93 -20.73
CA ALA A 26 4.91 0.48 -20.62
C ALA A 26 4.06 0.09 -19.42
N LEU A 27 4.28 0.72 -18.25
CA LEU A 27 3.48 0.51 -17.06
C LEU A 27 2.02 0.92 -17.26
N LYS A 28 1.78 2.10 -17.86
CA LYS A 28 0.42 2.56 -18.16
C LYS A 28 -0.31 1.61 -19.13
N ALA A 29 0.38 1.10 -20.16
CA ALA A 29 -0.18 0.13 -21.07
C ALA A 29 -0.52 -1.20 -20.40
N LEU A 30 0.37 -1.68 -19.53
CA LEU A 30 0.19 -2.92 -18.77
C LEU A 30 -0.99 -2.78 -17.78
N HIS A 31 -1.04 -1.66 -17.06
CA HIS A 31 -2.07 -1.42 -16.05
C HIS A 31 -3.44 -1.16 -16.70
N SER A 32 -3.50 -0.37 -17.76
CA SER A 32 -4.75 -0.11 -18.51
C SER A 32 -5.35 -1.39 -19.11
N ALA A 33 -4.52 -2.40 -19.40
CA ALA A 33 -5.00 -3.70 -19.86
C ALA A 33 -5.58 -4.57 -18.73
N GLY A 34 -5.25 -4.26 -17.46
CA GLY A 34 -5.61 -5.07 -16.29
C GLY A 34 -6.49 -4.37 -15.25
N ALA A 35 -6.59 -3.02 -15.28
CA ALA A 35 -7.40 -2.28 -14.32
C ALA A 35 -8.90 -2.45 -14.62
N PRO A 36 -9.71 -2.92 -13.67
CA PRO A 36 -11.14 -3.04 -13.87
C PRO A 36 -11.79 -1.64 -13.85
N GLU A 37 -12.64 -1.38 -14.86
CA GLU A 37 -13.58 -0.24 -14.83
C GLU A 37 -14.84 -0.56 -14.01
N SER A 38 -15.07 -1.86 -13.77
CA SER A 38 -16.16 -2.40 -12.95
C SER A 38 -15.64 -3.60 -12.14
N MET A 39 -16.36 -4.03 -11.11
CA MET A 39 -15.98 -5.19 -10.29
C MET A 39 -16.72 -6.47 -10.74
N THR A 40 -16.76 -6.73 -12.06
CA THR A 40 -17.22 -8.03 -12.53
C THR A 40 -16.25 -9.13 -12.10
N ALA A 41 -16.75 -10.36 -11.94
CA ALA A 41 -15.91 -11.49 -11.53
C ALA A 41 -14.72 -11.70 -12.49
N GLU A 42 -14.92 -11.50 -13.80
CA GLU A 42 -13.89 -11.65 -14.80
C GLU A 42 -12.80 -10.57 -14.71
N GLU A 43 -13.20 -9.30 -14.50
CA GLU A 43 -12.26 -8.19 -14.34
C GLU A 43 -11.46 -8.30 -13.03
N LEU A 44 -12.12 -8.73 -11.97
CA LEU A 44 -11.48 -8.97 -10.68
C LEU A 44 -10.43 -10.10 -10.78
N GLU A 45 -10.77 -11.19 -11.45
CA GLU A 45 -9.83 -12.30 -11.69
C GLU A 45 -8.64 -11.83 -12.55
N ARG A 46 -8.89 -11.03 -13.59
CA ARG A 46 -7.83 -10.44 -14.42
C ARG A 46 -6.91 -9.53 -13.59
N GLN A 47 -7.46 -8.68 -12.73
CA GLN A 47 -6.69 -7.83 -11.83
C GLN A 47 -5.83 -8.67 -10.88
N ARG A 48 -6.41 -9.68 -10.23
CA ARG A 48 -5.68 -10.58 -9.31
C ARG A 48 -4.53 -11.30 -10.02
N ARG A 49 -4.76 -11.78 -11.25
CA ARG A 49 -3.69 -12.39 -12.08
C ARG A 49 -2.60 -11.37 -12.48
N SER A 50 -2.96 -10.14 -12.83
CA SER A 50 -1.97 -9.12 -13.22
C SER A 50 -1.03 -8.77 -12.08
N GLN A 51 -1.53 -8.73 -10.84
CA GLN A 51 -0.71 -8.52 -9.65
C GLN A 51 0.22 -9.70 -9.34
N GLU A 52 -0.21 -10.94 -9.58
CA GLU A 52 0.68 -12.10 -9.51
C GLU A 52 1.84 -12.01 -10.51
N VAL A 53 1.54 -11.57 -11.73
CA VAL A 53 2.57 -11.36 -12.77
C VAL A 53 3.54 -10.27 -12.33
N LEU A 54 3.05 -9.16 -11.80
CA LEU A 54 3.88 -8.08 -11.27
C LEU A 54 4.79 -8.58 -10.14
N GLY A 55 4.26 -9.37 -9.21
CA GLY A 55 5.04 -10.01 -8.15
C GLY A 55 6.14 -10.95 -8.67
N LYS A 56 5.89 -11.65 -9.78
CA LYS A 56 6.88 -12.54 -10.42
C LYS A 56 7.94 -11.78 -11.21
N LEU A 57 7.59 -10.65 -11.83
CA LEU A 57 8.51 -9.79 -12.61
C LEU A 57 9.47 -9.00 -11.72
N THR A 58 9.06 -8.70 -10.52
CA THR A 58 9.87 -8.03 -9.50
C THR A 58 10.50 -9.09 -8.61
N ALA A 59 11.60 -9.71 -9.07
CA ALA A 59 12.24 -10.82 -8.38
C ALA A 59 12.53 -10.50 -6.90
N PRO A 60 12.19 -11.41 -5.97
CA PRO A 60 12.51 -11.24 -4.56
C PRO A 60 14.03 -11.17 -4.37
N MET A 61 14.46 -10.48 -3.32
CA MET A 61 15.90 -10.36 -3.03
C MET A 61 16.52 -11.71 -2.68
N THR A 62 17.75 -11.92 -3.09
CA THR A 62 18.53 -13.09 -2.72
C THR A 62 18.91 -13.04 -1.23
N GLY A 63 19.21 -14.19 -0.63
CA GLY A 63 19.63 -14.25 0.78
C GLY A 63 18.48 -14.16 1.79
N MET A 64 17.25 -14.31 1.30
CA MET A 64 16.04 -14.30 2.14
C MET A 64 15.54 -15.73 2.38
N ASP A 65 14.95 -15.94 3.54
CA ASP A 65 14.16 -17.11 3.90
C ASP A 65 12.67 -16.77 3.93
N TYR A 66 11.83 -17.67 3.40
CA TYR A 66 10.38 -17.50 3.30
C TYR A 66 9.69 -18.70 3.92
N GLU A 67 8.99 -18.48 5.01
CA GLU A 67 8.25 -19.50 5.72
C GLU A 67 6.75 -19.19 5.67
N GLU A 68 6.02 -19.95 4.86
CA GLU A 68 4.55 -19.84 4.75
C GLU A 68 3.87 -20.74 5.79
N PHE A 69 2.82 -20.22 6.40
CA PHE A 69 2.05 -20.95 7.42
C PHE A 69 0.60 -20.45 7.49
N ALA A 70 -0.26 -21.21 8.20
CA ALA A 70 -1.63 -20.81 8.45
C ALA A 70 -1.72 -20.00 9.76
N LEU A 71 -2.25 -18.78 9.69
CA LEU A 71 -2.48 -17.90 10.81
C LEU A 71 -3.99 -17.67 10.97
N SER A 72 -4.60 -18.30 11.97
CA SER A 72 -6.05 -18.15 12.25
C SER A 72 -6.95 -18.32 11.02
N GLY A 73 -6.60 -19.26 10.13
CA GLY A 73 -7.36 -19.60 8.92
C GLY A 73 -7.01 -18.74 7.68
N MET A 74 -6.07 -17.80 7.77
CA MET A 74 -5.52 -17.07 6.64
C MET A 74 -4.08 -17.51 6.35
N SER A 75 -3.62 -17.39 5.10
CA SER A 75 -2.23 -17.60 4.74
C SER A 75 -1.37 -16.45 5.26
N ALA A 76 -0.22 -16.77 5.83
CA ALA A 76 0.76 -15.81 6.27
C ALA A 76 2.18 -16.29 5.93
N ALA A 77 3.12 -15.37 5.86
CA ALA A 77 4.51 -15.71 5.60
C ALA A 77 5.46 -14.81 6.39
N TRP A 78 6.46 -15.45 6.97
CA TRP A 78 7.65 -14.76 7.43
C TRP A 78 8.64 -14.58 6.27
N THR A 79 9.18 -13.38 6.19
CA THR A 79 10.34 -13.06 5.34
C THR A 79 11.48 -12.63 6.24
N ARG A 80 12.59 -13.37 6.23
CA ARG A 80 13.73 -13.20 7.14
C ARG A 80 15.05 -13.21 6.36
N LEU A 81 16.08 -12.59 6.92
CA LEU A 81 17.44 -12.82 6.45
C LEU A 81 17.88 -14.27 6.76
N LYS A 82 18.51 -14.95 5.79
CA LYS A 82 19.13 -16.27 6.05
C LYS A 82 20.30 -16.19 7.02
N ALA A 83 21.02 -15.07 7.01
CA ALA A 83 22.08 -14.83 7.97
C ALA A 83 21.46 -14.57 9.37
N PRO A 84 21.99 -15.18 10.44
CA PRO A 84 21.54 -14.88 11.79
C PRO A 84 21.66 -13.38 12.10
N HIS A 85 20.62 -12.80 12.65
CA HIS A 85 20.60 -11.42 13.11
C HIS A 85 20.03 -11.31 14.52
N GLY A 86 20.48 -10.32 15.27
CA GLY A 86 20.08 -10.13 16.67
C GLY A 86 18.88 -9.22 16.86
N SER A 87 18.23 -8.81 15.79
CA SER A 87 17.06 -7.92 15.89
C SER A 87 15.87 -8.64 16.55
N ARG A 88 15.23 -7.96 17.51
CA ARG A 88 13.97 -8.39 18.11
C ARG A 88 12.77 -7.60 17.56
N HIS A 89 12.97 -6.85 16.48
CA HIS A 89 11.93 -6.07 15.85
C HIS A 89 11.27 -6.86 14.72
N ALA A 90 9.98 -6.63 14.54
CA ALA A 90 9.22 -7.17 13.43
C ALA A 90 8.49 -6.05 12.66
N ILE A 91 8.32 -6.26 11.37
CA ILE A 91 7.43 -5.45 10.54
C ILE A 91 6.18 -6.28 10.26
N LEU A 92 5.00 -5.78 10.66
CA LEU A 92 3.73 -6.30 10.18
C LEU A 92 3.40 -5.56 8.89
N TYR A 93 3.50 -6.28 7.77
CA TYR A 93 3.31 -5.70 6.45
C TYR A 93 1.93 -6.00 5.88
N CYS A 94 1.17 -4.94 5.62
CA CYS A 94 -0.13 -4.95 4.97
C CYS A 94 0.06 -4.65 3.48
N HIS A 95 -0.32 -5.58 2.60
CA HIS A 95 -0.13 -5.41 1.16
C HIS A 95 -1.16 -4.47 0.52
N GLY A 96 -0.80 -3.87 -0.63
CA GLY A 96 -1.68 -3.10 -1.47
C GLY A 96 -2.64 -3.94 -2.30
N GLY A 97 -3.33 -3.29 -3.26
CA GLY A 97 -4.26 -3.95 -4.19
C GLY A 97 -5.71 -3.53 -4.05
N GLY A 98 -5.97 -2.32 -3.52
CA GLY A 98 -7.32 -1.74 -3.44
C GLY A 98 -8.30 -2.52 -2.57
N TYR A 99 -7.83 -3.37 -1.65
CA TYR A 99 -8.62 -4.34 -0.88
C TYR A 99 -9.32 -5.42 -1.72
N THR A 100 -9.13 -5.45 -3.03
CA THR A 100 -9.78 -6.37 -3.96
C THR A 100 -8.83 -7.40 -4.54
N SER A 101 -7.53 -7.19 -4.35
CA SER A 101 -6.45 -8.03 -4.86
C SER A 101 -5.23 -7.98 -3.93
N GLY A 102 -4.20 -8.75 -4.26
CA GLY A 102 -3.00 -8.92 -3.45
C GLY A 102 -2.94 -10.30 -2.81
N ASN A 103 -1.72 -10.79 -2.58
CA ASN A 103 -1.42 -12.08 -1.98
C ASN A 103 0.01 -12.11 -1.44
N LEU A 104 0.47 -13.24 -0.90
CA LEU A 104 1.83 -13.41 -0.39
C LEU A 104 2.88 -13.24 -1.49
N GLY A 105 2.58 -13.63 -2.74
CA GLY A 105 3.49 -13.44 -3.88
C GLY A 105 3.77 -11.97 -4.16
N TYR A 106 2.73 -11.13 -4.15
CA TYR A 106 2.84 -9.67 -4.24
C TYR A 106 3.61 -9.10 -3.03
N SER A 107 3.24 -9.51 -1.81
CA SER A 107 3.84 -9.04 -0.56
C SER A 107 5.35 -9.31 -0.51
N ARG A 108 5.78 -10.46 -1.06
CA ARG A 108 7.18 -10.93 -1.03
C ARG A 108 8.17 -9.91 -1.60
N VAL A 109 7.74 -9.09 -2.56
CA VAL A 109 8.60 -8.08 -3.20
C VAL A 109 9.03 -7.01 -2.20
N LEU A 110 8.08 -6.35 -1.54
CA LEU A 110 8.39 -5.30 -0.58
C LEU A 110 8.86 -5.87 0.76
N SER A 111 8.29 -6.98 1.24
CA SER A 111 8.74 -7.60 2.48
C SER A 111 10.21 -8.04 2.40
N SER A 112 10.68 -8.56 1.26
CA SER A 112 12.10 -8.90 1.10
C SER A 112 13.02 -7.68 1.11
N LYS A 113 12.62 -6.59 0.45
CA LYS A 113 13.39 -5.33 0.46
C LYS A 113 13.44 -4.72 1.86
N LEU A 114 12.30 -4.72 2.57
CA LEU A 114 12.22 -4.21 3.94
C LEU A 114 13.09 -5.06 4.88
N ALA A 115 12.94 -6.39 4.88
CA ALA A 115 13.75 -7.26 5.70
C ALA A 115 15.25 -7.12 5.43
N HIS A 116 15.63 -7.04 4.14
CA HIS A 116 17.03 -6.87 3.75
C HIS A 116 17.62 -5.53 4.25
N ALA A 117 16.89 -4.43 4.11
CA ALA A 117 17.39 -3.11 4.44
C ALA A 117 17.40 -2.83 5.95
N THR A 118 16.43 -3.37 6.69
CA THR A 118 16.26 -3.08 8.13
C THR A 118 16.88 -4.14 9.03
N GLY A 119 17.04 -5.37 8.54
CA GLY A 119 17.38 -6.51 9.38
C GLY A 119 16.23 -6.96 10.30
N TYR A 120 15.00 -6.50 10.08
CA TYR A 120 13.82 -6.89 10.84
C TYR A 120 13.13 -8.08 10.16
N ASP A 121 12.51 -8.95 10.97
CA ASP A 121 11.61 -9.97 10.44
C ASP A 121 10.33 -9.32 9.91
N VAL A 122 9.87 -9.74 8.73
CA VAL A 122 8.64 -9.19 8.14
C VAL A 122 7.58 -10.28 8.12
N LEU A 123 6.46 -10.03 8.79
CA LEU A 123 5.25 -10.84 8.72
C LEU A 123 4.30 -10.23 7.69
N SER A 124 4.02 -10.98 6.62
CA SER A 124 2.97 -10.68 5.64
C SER A 124 1.81 -11.66 5.82
N PHE A 125 0.59 -11.24 5.50
CA PHE A 125 -0.61 -12.05 5.62
C PHE A 125 -1.61 -11.76 4.50
N GLU A 126 -2.38 -12.76 4.08
CA GLU A 126 -3.47 -12.63 3.10
C GLU A 126 -4.76 -12.31 3.83
N TYR A 127 -5.09 -11.03 3.95
CA TYR A 127 -6.38 -10.62 4.49
C TYR A 127 -7.51 -10.88 3.49
N ARG A 128 -8.71 -11.11 3.98
CA ARG A 128 -9.92 -11.32 3.17
C ARG A 128 -10.20 -10.12 2.28
N LEU A 129 -10.44 -10.38 1.00
CA LEU A 129 -10.59 -9.38 -0.05
C LEU A 129 -12.05 -9.09 -0.39
N ALA A 130 -12.35 -7.86 -0.74
CA ALA A 130 -13.59 -7.44 -1.35
C ALA A 130 -13.63 -7.84 -2.85
N PRO A 131 -14.79 -7.96 -3.46
CA PRO A 131 -16.14 -7.76 -2.90
C PRO A 131 -16.66 -8.92 -2.05
N GLU A 132 -16.00 -10.09 -2.05
CA GLU A 132 -16.45 -11.27 -1.33
C GLU A 132 -16.48 -11.02 0.20
N PHE A 133 -15.51 -10.27 0.70
CA PHE A 133 -15.39 -9.89 2.10
C PHE A 133 -15.10 -8.40 2.24
N PRO A 134 -16.14 -7.55 2.18
CA PRO A 134 -15.96 -6.10 2.31
C PRO A 134 -15.56 -5.72 3.75
N TYR A 135 -15.36 -4.42 3.99
CA TYR A 135 -15.14 -3.90 5.34
C TYR A 135 -16.17 -4.48 6.33
N PRO A 136 -15.75 -4.96 7.53
CA PRO A 136 -14.44 -4.79 8.16
C PRO A 136 -13.48 -5.99 8.05
N ALA A 137 -13.71 -6.95 7.15
CA ALA A 137 -13.01 -8.24 7.13
C ALA A 137 -11.47 -8.10 7.16
N ALA A 138 -10.90 -7.24 6.30
CA ALA A 138 -9.45 -7.01 6.27
C ALA A 138 -8.90 -6.44 7.59
N VAL A 139 -9.66 -5.58 8.26
CA VAL A 139 -9.27 -4.98 9.55
C VAL A 139 -9.26 -6.02 10.66
N GLU A 140 -10.24 -6.93 10.67
CA GLU A 140 -10.28 -8.05 11.62
C GLU A 140 -9.10 -9.00 11.42
N ASP A 141 -8.72 -9.25 10.17
CA ASP A 141 -7.59 -10.10 9.84
C ASP A 141 -6.26 -9.42 10.22
N ALA A 142 -6.12 -8.12 10.02
CA ALA A 142 -4.97 -7.34 10.48
C ALA A 142 -4.83 -7.34 12.01
N LEU A 143 -5.95 -7.27 12.75
CA LEU A 143 -5.95 -7.42 14.21
C LEU A 143 -5.48 -8.81 14.64
N ARG A 144 -5.91 -9.90 13.95
CA ARG A 144 -5.42 -11.25 14.22
C ARG A 144 -3.92 -11.38 13.98
N ALA A 145 -3.40 -10.76 12.91
CA ALA A 145 -1.97 -10.76 12.61
C ALA A 145 -1.16 -9.97 13.66
N TRP A 146 -1.68 -8.84 14.13
CA TRP A 146 -1.11 -8.11 15.26
C TRP A 146 -1.09 -8.95 16.54
N ASP A 147 -2.21 -9.60 16.90
CA ASP A 147 -2.32 -10.43 18.09
C ASP A 147 -1.39 -11.64 18.02
N TYR A 148 -1.20 -12.22 16.84
CA TYR A 148 -0.20 -13.26 16.62
C TYR A 148 1.22 -12.78 16.98
N LEU A 149 1.65 -11.58 16.53
CA LEU A 149 2.96 -11.05 16.89
C LEU A 149 3.10 -10.85 18.40
N MET A 150 2.06 -10.35 19.05
CA MET A 150 2.05 -10.20 20.52
C MET A 150 2.18 -11.55 21.22
N LEU A 151 1.52 -12.60 20.71
CA LEU A 151 1.63 -13.97 21.23
C LEU A 151 3.01 -14.60 20.97
N GLN A 152 3.70 -14.21 19.88
CA GLN A 152 5.09 -14.61 19.62
C GLN A 152 6.09 -13.90 20.55
N GLY A 153 5.65 -13.00 21.43
CA GLY A 153 6.47 -12.32 22.42
C GLY A 153 7.07 -10.99 21.95
N TYR A 154 6.67 -10.47 20.80
CA TYR A 154 7.07 -9.11 20.41
C TYR A 154 6.40 -8.07 21.30
N GLY A 155 7.14 -7.07 21.76
CA GLY A 155 6.56 -5.90 22.39
C GLY A 155 5.87 -5.01 21.35
N ALA A 156 4.80 -4.31 21.71
CA ALA A 156 4.12 -3.43 20.74
C ALA A 156 5.07 -2.38 20.12
N ARG A 157 6.04 -1.88 20.91
CA ARG A 157 7.06 -0.93 20.44
C ARG A 157 8.11 -1.55 19.54
N ASP A 158 8.25 -2.87 19.56
CA ASP A 158 9.18 -3.60 18.71
C ASP A 158 8.53 -3.97 17.34
N ILE A 159 7.25 -3.65 17.18
CA ILE A 159 6.50 -3.89 15.95
C ILE A 159 6.37 -2.57 15.18
N VAL A 160 6.76 -2.60 13.91
CA VAL A 160 6.51 -1.55 12.92
C VAL A 160 5.32 -1.98 12.06
N LEU A 161 4.30 -1.13 11.90
CA LEU A 161 3.28 -1.36 10.87
C LEU A 161 3.76 -0.74 9.57
N ALA A 162 3.77 -1.52 8.50
CA ALA A 162 4.11 -1.05 7.17
C ALA A 162 3.03 -1.44 6.18
N GLY A 163 2.81 -0.62 5.15
CA GLY A 163 1.90 -0.97 4.07
C GLY A 163 2.01 -0.03 2.88
N ASP A 164 1.62 -0.54 1.74
CA ASP A 164 1.55 0.19 0.48
C ASP A 164 0.09 0.37 0.02
N SER A 165 -0.24 1.51 -0.55
CA SER A 165 -1.57 1.76 -1.14
C SER A 165 -2.71 1.51 -0.13
N ALA A 166 -3.65 0.61 -0.46
CA ALA A 166 -4.69 0.12 0.45
C ALA A 166 -4.12 -0.54 1.73
N GLY A 167 -2.94 -1.17 1.66
CA GLY A 167 -2.25 -1.69 2.83
C GLY A 167 -1.74 -0.59 3.76
N GLY A 168 -1.36 0.58 3.22
CA GLY A 168 -1.08 1.77 4.01
C GLY A 168 -2.33 2.30 4.72
N ASN A 169 -3.50 2.25 4.07
CA ASN A 169 -4.79 2.49 4.72
C ASN A 169 -5.01 1.50 5.86
N LEU A 170 -4.87 0.19 5.60
CA LEU A 170 -5.08 -0.87 6.59
C LEU A 170 -4.17 -0.72 7.81
N ALA A 171 -2.89 -0.35 7.61
CA ALA A 171 -1.95 -0.10 8.69
C ALA A 171 -2.38 1.08 9.59
N LEU A 172 -2.88 2.17 8.98
CA LEU A 172 -3.43 3.32 9.70
C LEU A 172 -4.70 2.97 10.47
N VAL A 173 -5.64 2.26 9.82
CA VAL A 173 -6.90 1.82 10.45
C VAL A 173 -6.61 0.86 11.60
N LEU A 174 -5.66 -0.08 11.43
CA LEU A 174 -5.24 -0.98 12.51
C LEU A 174 -4.69 -0.18 13.70
N CYS A 175 -3.81 0.80 13.46
CA CYS A 175 -3.27 1.67 14.50
C CYS A 175 -4.40 2.44 15.23
N ASN A 176 -5.37 2.97 14.49
CA ASN A 176 -6.54 3.67 15.04
C ASN A 176 -7.40 2.73 15.89
N ARG A 177 -7.63 1.48 15.45
CA ARG A 177 -8.37 0.47 16.21
C ARG A 177 -7.66 0.07 17.49
N LEU A 178 -6.33 -0.10 17.46
CA LEU A 178 -5.55 -0.35 18.67
C LEU A 178 -5.68 0.81 19.66
N LYS A 179 -5.58 2.07 19.18
CA LYS A 179 -5.77 3.26 20.00
C LYS A 179 -7.17 3.31 20.62
N ALA A 180 -8.21 3.12 19.83
CA ALA A 180 -9.61 3.13 20.30
C ALA A 180 -9.88 2.05 21.35
N ALA A 181 -9.20 0.90 21.25
CA ALA A 181 -9.27 -0.18 22.23
C ALA A 181 -8.36 0.04 23.47
N GLY A 182 -7.68 1.19 23.61
CA GLY A 182 -6.75 1.47 24.69
C GLY A 182 -5.50 0.56 24.72
N ARG A 183 -5.18 -0.07 23.59
CA ARG A 183 -4.04 -0.98 23.44
C ARG A 183 -2.76 -0.18 23.17
N LYS A 184 -1.60 -0.77 23.47
CA LYS A 184 -0.30 -0.20 23.12
C LYS A 184 -0.17 -0.13 21.61
N LEU A 185 0.35 1.01 21.11
CA LEU A 185 0.56 1.27 19.68
C LEU A 185 1.93 0.74 19.21
N PRO A 186 2.10 0.52 17.90
CA PRO A 186 3.38 0.10 17.31
C PRO A 186 4.48 1.12 17.54
N GLY A 187 5.74 0.71 17.31
CA GLY A 187 6.90 1.57 17.42
C GLY A 187 6.96 2.64 16.33
N ALA A 188 6.52 2.30 15.12
CA ALA A 188 6.49 3.21 13.98
C ALA A 188 5.46 2.80 12.93
N LEU A 189 5.15 3.74 12.01
CA LEU A 189 4.40 3.50 10.78
C LEU A 189 5.27 3.81 9.56
N ILE A 190 5.26 2.91 8.58
CA ILE A 190 5.90 3.09 7.26
C ILE A 190 4.82 2.98 6.18
N LEU A 191 4.53 4.08 5.51
CA LEU A 191 3.44 4.18 4.57
C LEU A 191 3.98 4.53 3.18
N MET A 192 3.77 3.63 2.22
CA MET A 192 4.23 3.79 0.85
C MET A 192 3.02 4.06 -0.04
N SER A 193 2.92 5.28 -0.60
CA SER A 193 1.77 5.70 -1.42
C SER A 193 0.40 5.37 -0.77
N PRO A 194 0.16 5.72 0.51
CA PRO A 194 -1.03 5.26 1.22
C PRO A 194 -2.32 5.86 0.65
N TRP A 195 -3.35 5.04 0.48
CA TRP A 195 -4.70 5.49 0.15
C TRP A 195 -5.44 5.86 1.44
N THR A 196 -5.62 7.14 1.73
CA THR A 196 -6.11 7.59 3.04
C THR A 196 -7.47 8.27 3.03
N ASP A 197 -7.99 8.60 1.84
CA ASP A 197 -9.25 9.32 1.64
C ASP A 197 -10.14 8.63 0.60
N MET A 198 -11.09 7.82 1.04
CA MET A 198 -12.09 7.21 0.16
C MET A 198 -13.14 8.20 -0.36
N THR A 199 -13.16 9.46 0.12
CA THR A 199 -14.00 10.50 -0.48
C THR A 199 -13.43 11.05 -1.78
N MET A 200 -12.17 10.74 -2.08
CA MET A 200 -11.43 11.22 -3.27
C MET A 200 -11.43 12.75 -3.36
N SER A 201 -11.35 13.45 -2.22
CA SER A 201 -11.44 14.91 -2.16
C SER A 201 -10.14 15.62 -2.57
N GLY A 202 -9.05 14.89 -2.71
CA GLY A 202 -7.74 15.43 -3.06
C GLY A 202 -7.65 15.92 -4.50
N LYS A 203 -6.96 17.04 -4.73
CA LYS A 203 -6.81 17.64 -6.07
C LYS A 203 -6.05 16.73 -7.04
N SER A 204 -5.11 15.92 -6.53
CA SER A 204 -4.29 15.04 -7.36
C SER A 204 -5.12 13.99 -8.11
N TYR A 205 -6.30 13.61 -7.64
CA TYR A 205 -7.21 12.72 -8.37
C TYR A 205 -7.59 13.27 -9.76
N THR A 206 -7.61 14.59 -9.92
CA THR A 206 -7.88 15.24 -11.21
C THR A 206 -6.59 15.73 -11.87
N GLU A 207 -5.71 16.41 -11.12
CA GLU A 207 -4.52 17.06 -11.68
C GLU A 207 -3.47 16.05 -12.17
N ARG A 208 -3.47 14.83 -11.64
CA ARG A 208 -2.48 13.79 -11.95
C ARG A 208 -3.04 12.58 -12.68
N ALA A 209 -4.34 12.56 -12.99
CA ALA A 209 -5.00 11.44 -13.65
C ALA A 209 -4.36 11.06 -15.00
N GLU A 210 -3.88 12.06 -15.75
CA GLU A 210 -3.24 11.82 -17.06
C GLU A 210 -1.79 11.33 -16.95
N ILE A 211 -1.09 11.73 -15.89
CA ILE A 211 0.34 11.42 -15.71
C ILE A 211 0.59 10.20 -14.84
N ASP A 212 -0.39 9.76 -14.05
CA ASP A 212 -0.28 8.52 -13.26
C ASP A 212 -0.27 7.30 -14.19
N PRO A 213 0.82 6.51 -14.22
CA PRO A 213 0.90 5.33 -15.08
C PRO A 213 0.24 4.10 -14.46
N MET A 214 -0.17 4.15 -13.19
CA MET A 214 -0.62 3.00 -12.42
C MET A 214 -2.09 3.06 -12.02
N LEU A 215 -2.60 4.23 -11.66
CA LEU A 215 -3.94 4.38 -11.11
C LEU A 215 -4.80 5.32 -11.96
N THR A 216 -6.10 5.06 -11.98
CA THR A 216 -7.10 5.96 -12.53
C THR A 216 -8.18 6.27 -11.49
N PRO A 217 -8.85 7.43 -11.58
CA PRO A 217 -9.99 7.73 -10.70
C PRO A 217 -11.09 6.67 -10.77
N GLU A 218 -11.36 6.11 -11.96
CA GLU A 218 -12.37 5.08 -12.18
C GLU A 218 -12.02 3.80 -11.45
N TYR A 219 -10.75 3.40 -11.47
CA TYR A 219 -10.27 2.26 -10.69
C TYR A 219 -10.46 2.47 -9.19
N ILE A 220 -10.07 3.64 -8.66
CA ILE A 220 -10.27 3.96 -7.24
C ILE A 220 -11.75 3.97 -6.87
N GLU A 221 -12.61 4.51 -7.73
CA GLU A 221 -14.07 4.47 -7.55
C GLU A 221 -14.58 3.02 -7.44
N ALA A 222 -14.17 2.15 -8.35
CA ALA A 222 -14.61 0.75 -8.38
C ALA A 222 -14.18 0.00 -7.10
N VAL A 223 -12.92 0.13 -6.67
CA VAL A 223 -12.43 -0.57 -5.47
C VAL A 223 -13.02 -0.03 -4.17
N ARG A 224 -13.26 1.29 -4.07
CA ARG A 224 -13.90 1.85 -2.87
C ARG A 224 -15.36 1.40 -2.74
N LEU A 225 -16.11 1.34 -3.85
CA LEU A 225 -17.48 0.82 -3.85
C LEU A 225 -17.53 -0.63 -3.37
N ALA A 226 -16.62 -1.48 -3.87
CA ALA A 226 -16.53 -2.87 -3.47
C ALA A 226 -16.16 -3.04 -1.99
N TYR A 227 -15.17 -2.27 -1.50
CA TYR A 227 -14.69 -2.42 -0.12
C TYR A 227 -15.60 -1.80 0.92
N ALA A 228 -16.08 -0.56 0.69
CA ALA A 228 -16.91 0.16 1.65
C ALA A 228 -18.33 -0.40 1.78
N ALA A 229 -18.86 -1.08 0.75
CA ALA A 229 -20.17 -1.71 0.76
C ALA A 229 -21.31 -0.80 1.26
N GLY A 230 -21.36 0.43 0.74
CA GLY A 230 -22.39 1.43 1.05
C GLY A 230 -22.20 2.17 2.38
N ARG A 231 -21.07 2.04 3.04
CA ARG A 231 -20.76 2.78 4.28
C ARG A 231 -20.30 4.22 3.98
N ASP A 232 -20.36 5.07 5.00
CA ASP A 232 -19.88 6.45 4.90
C ASP A 232 -18.37 6.50 4.68
N TYR A 233 -17.95 7.01 3.53
CA TYR A 233 -16.55 7.19 3.16
C TYR A 233 -15.77 8.12 4.10
N ARG A 234 -16.44 9.00 4.85
CA ARG A 234 -15.79 9.89 5.83
C ARG A 234 -15.49 9.20 7.16
N SER A 235 -15.99 7.99 7.37
CA SER A 235 -15.61 7.21 8.55
C SER A 235 -14.10 7.02 8.60
N SER A 236 -13.48 7.28 9.75
CA SER A 236 -12.04 7.06 9.99
C SER A 236 -11.60 5.58 9.85
N ASP A 237 -12.54 4.67 9.82
CA ASP A 237 -12.32 3.25 9.57
C ASP A 237 -12.18 2.91 8.08
N LEU A 238 -12.62 3.80 7.20
CA LEU A 238 -12.47 3.70 5.75
C LEU A 238 -11.45 4.72 5.24
N SER A 239 -11.57 5.95 5.72
CA SER A 239 -10.68 7.07 5.40
C SER A 239 -9.91 7.52 6.64
N PRO A 240 -8.77 6.86 6.95
CA PRO A 240 -8.00 7.20 8.15
C PRO A 240 -7.46 8.63 8.15
N LEU A 241 -7.50 9.35 7.04
CA LEU A 241 -7.24 10.79 7.00
C LEU A 241 -8.10 11.59 8.01
N PHE A 242 -9.30 11.11 8.31
CA PHE A 242 -10.24 11.77 9.24
C PHE A 242 -10.14 11.25 10.68
N ALA A 243 -9.10 10.45 11.00
CA ALA A 243 -8.87 9.96 12.36
C ALA A 243 -8.26 11.04 13.27
N ASP A 244 -8.37 10.82 14.58
CA ASP A 244 -7.57 11.56 15.56
C ASP A 244 -6.18 10.95 15.69
N PHE A 245 -5.16 11.64 15.21
CA PHE A 245 -3.76 11.22 15.24
C PHE A 245 -3.03 11.49 16.56
N THR A 246 -3.69 12.08 17.55
CA THR A 246 -3.04 12.35 18.85
C THR A 246 -2.45 11.07 19.44
N GLY A 247 -1.16 11.09 19.75
CA GLY A 247 -0.44 9.95 20.32
C GLY A 247 -0.09 8.82 19.32
N PHE A 248 -0.26 9.03 18.02
CA PHE A 248 0.21 8.08 17.02
C PHE A 248 1.74 7.96 17.05
N PRO A 249 2.29 6.82 16.63
CA PRO A 249 3.73 6.60 16.62
C PRO A 249 4.44 7.42 15.52
N PRO A 250 5.78 7.57 15.61
CA PRO A 250 6.56 8.14 14.54
C PRO A 250 6.22 7.53 13.19
N THR A 251 6.02 8.37 12.16
CA THR A 251 5.50 7.94 10.87
C THR A 251 6.37 8.46 9.72
N LEU A 252 6.73 7.56 8.81
CA LEU A 252 7.32 7.89 7.52
C LEU A 252 6.30 7.65 6.41
N ILE A 253 6.05 8.67 5.60
CA ILE A 253 5.20 8.61 4.40
C ILE A 253 6.10 8.80 3.18
N GLN A 254 6.01 7.91 2.21
CA GLN A 254 6.68 8.02 0.93
C GLN A 254 5.64 8.01 -0.20
N VAL A 255 5.82 8.89 -1.19
CA VAL A 255 4.88 9.07 -2.31
C VAL A 255 5.64 9.52 -3.55
N GLY A 256 5.18 9.08 -4.73
CA GLY A 256 5.60 9.64 -6.01
C GLY A 256 4.85 10.93 -6.33
N ASP A 257 5.46 11.83 -7.11
CA ASP A 257 4.76 13.04 -7.55
C ASP A 257 3.91 12.83 -8.79
N HIS A 258 3.97 11.66 -9.43
CA HIS A 258 3.20 11.26 -10.60
C HIS A 258 2.10 10.25 -10.24
N GLU A 259 1.46 10.40 -9.08
CA GLU A 259 0.35 9.53 -8.67
C GLU A 259 -0.87 10.31 -8.16
N ILE A 260 -2.07 9.77 -8.42
CA ILE A 260 -3.33 10.39 -8.00
C ILE A 260 -3.51 10.39 -6.48
N LEU A 261 -2.82 9.51 -5.73
CA LEU A 261 -2.83 9.47 -4.26
C LEU A 261 -1.83 10.44 -3.61
N TYR A 262 -1.23 11.35 -4.39
CA TYR A 262 -0.31 12.35 -3.84
C TYR A 262 -0.97 13.22 -2.76
N SER A 263 -2.18 13.73 -3.04
CA SER A 263 -2.92 14.56 -2.06
C SER A 263 -3.26 13.81 -0.79
N ASP A 264 -3.50 12.49 -0.86
CA ASP A 264 -3.74 11.63 0.30
C ASP A 264 -2.55 11.68 1.27
N SER A 265 -1.34 11.50 0.72
CA SER A 265 -0.09 11.55 1.48
C SER A 265 0.19 12.93 2.06
N GLU A 266 -0.02 13.98 1.27
CA GLU A 266 0.20 15.37 1.69
C GLU A 266 -0.78 15.77 2.81
N GLN A 267 -2.07 15.49 2.64
CA GLN A 267 -3.10 15.80 3.64
C GLN A 267 -2.89 15.00 4.93
N LEU A 268 -2.52 13.70 4.83
CA LEU A 268 -2.16 12.87 5.98
C LEU A 268 -0.99 13.49 6.74
N TYR A 269 0.09 13.86 6.05
CA TYR A 269 1.24 14.52 6.67
C TYR A 269 0.83 15.78 7.43
N GLN A 270 0.01 16.64 6.82
CA GLN A 270 -0.47 17.86 7.48
C GLN A 270 -1.36 17.55 8.69
N ALA A 271 -2.22 16.55 8.62
CA ALA A 271 -3.06 16.12 9.73
C ALA A 271 -2.22 15.59 10.90
N MET A 272 -1.23 14.74 10.63
CA MET A 272 -0.30 14.23 11.64
C MET A 272 0.55 15.34 12.27
N LYS A 273 1.01 16.31 11.48
CA LYS A 273 1.75 17.48 11.99
C LYS A 273 0.89 18.31 12.95
N ARG A 274 -0.40 18.56 12.60
CA ARG A 274 -1.32 19.28 13.51
C ARG A 274 -1.56 18.54 14.83
N ALA A 275 -1.49 17.21 14.82
CA ALA A 275 -1.60 16.37 16.01
C ALA A 275 -0.25 16.18 16.75
N ASN A 276 0.82 16.90 16.37
CA ASN A 276 2.17 16.80 16.93
C ASN A 276 2.78 15.38 16.83
N VAL A 277 2.40 14.60 15.82
CA VAL A 277 3.04 13.31 15.53
C VAL A 277 4.39 13.55 14.87
N PRO A 278 5.49 12.91 15.32
CA PRO A 278 6.74 12.91 14.59
C PRO A 278 6.54 12.26 13.22
N CYS A 279 6.41 13.06 12.16
CA CYS A 279 6.08 12.60 10.83
C CYS A 279 7.02 13.19 9.78
N ARG A 280 7.51 12.34 8.88
CA ARG A 280 8.30 12.73 7.71
C ARG A 280 7.53 12.39 6.42
N LEU A 281 7.44 13.32 5.48
CA LEU A 281 6.92 13.08 4.13
C LEU A 281 8.10 13.13 3.14
N GLN A 282 8.25 12.10 2.34
CA GLN A 282 9.24 11.99 1.28
C GLN A 282 8.54 11.90 -0.07
N VAL A 283 8.64 12.94 -0.87
CA VAL A 283 8.14 12.99 -2.24
C VAL A 283 9.27 12.61 -3.19
N SER A 284 9.03 11.62 -4.05
CA SER A 284 9.99 11.18 -5.06
C SER A 284 9.62 11.72 -6.43
N GLU A 285 10.40 12.67 -6.94
CA GLU A 285 10.18 13.31 -8.22
C GLU A 285 10.23 12.33 -9.39
N GLY A 286 9.25 12.42 -10.32
CA GLY A 286 9.12 11.55 -11.48
C GLY A 286 8.76 10.10 -11.14
N MET A 287 8.33 9.82 -9.91
CA MET A 287 7.94 8.48 -9.48
C MET A 287 6.43 8.35 -9.40
N TRP A 288 5.97 7.11 -9.55
CA TRP A 288 4.58 6.69 -9.62
C TRP A 288 4.18 5.89 -8.37
N HIS A 289 2.95 5.45 -8.36
CA HIS A 289 2.34 4.70 -7.27
C HIS A 289 3.14 3.42 -6.93
N VAL A 290 3.52 3.30 -5.65
CA VAL A 290 4.31 2.19 -5.08
C VAL A 290 5.59 1.90 -5.89
N PHE A 291 6.30 2.94 -6.34
CA PHE A 291 7.53 2.80 -7.11
C PHE A 291 8.62 1.99 -6.38
N GLN A 292 8.51 1.84 -5.07
CA GLN A 292 9.43 1.06 -4.24
C GLN A 292 9.47 -0.43 -4.64
N MET A 293 8.44 -0.95 -5.29
CA MET A 293 8.42 -2.33 -5.80
C MET A 293 9.44 -2.57 -6.92
N PHE A 294 9.73 -1.55 -7.71
CA PHE A 294 10.49 -1.68 -8.95
C PHE A 294 12.01 -1.73 -8.72
N PRO A 295 12.79 -2.41 -9.60
CA PRO A 295 14.25 -2.50 -9.49
C PRO A 295 14.95 -1.26 -10.05
N ILE A 296 14.67 -0.09 -9.50
CA ILE A 296 15.22 1.21 -9.91
C ILE A 296 15.98 1.89 -8.77
N LYS A 297 16.91 2.78 -9.10
CA LYS A 297 17.76 3.48 -8.11
C LYS A 297 16.94 4.26 -7.07
N LYS A 298 15.87 4.94 -7.49
CA LYS A 298 15.00 5.70 -6.57
C LYS A 298 14.27 4.78 -5.59
N SER A 299 13.88 3.58 -6.01
CA SER A 299 13.34 2.56 -5.12
C SER A 299 14.36 2.14 -4.05
N ALA A 300 15.60 1.83 -4.45
CA ALA A 300 16.65 1.45 -3.51
C ALA A 300 16.89 2.56 -2.47
N ALA A 301 17.00 3.83 -2.91
CA ALA A 301 17.17 4.97 -2.03
C ALA A 301 15.98 5.17 -1.08
N ALA A 302 14.74 4.94 -1.55
CA ALA A 302 13.55 5.01 -0.71
C ALA A 302 13.55 3.93 0.38
N ILE A 303 13.90 2.69 0.02
CA ILE A 303 14.02 1.57 0.98
C ILE A 303 15.14 1.82 2.00
N GLU A 304 16.32 2.31 1.57
CA GLU A 304 17.37 2.73 2.50
C GLU A 304 16.92 3.84 3.46
N SER A 305 16.11 4.77 2.97
CA SER A 305 15.56 5.85 3.80
C SER A 305 14.62 5.31 4.88
N ILE A 306 13.87 4.24 4.60
CA ILE A 306 13.06 3.54 5.61
C ILE A 306 13.95 2.97 6.70
N ALA A 307 15.03 2.27 6.32
CA ALA A 307 15.96 1.70 7.30
C ALA A 307 16.60 2.78 8.19
N ARG A 308 17.06 3.90 7.59
CA ARG A 308 17.58 5.04 8.35
C ARG A 308 16.57 5.66 9.29
N PHE A 309 15.31 5.82 8.82
CA PHE A 309 14.24 6.34 9.68
C PHE A 309 14.02 5.47 10.92
N LEU A 310 14.02 4.14 10.76
CA LEU A 310 13.83 3.21 11.87
C LEU A 310 15.05 3.14 12.82
N LEU A 311 16.26 3.39 12.31
CA LEU A 311 17.47 3.47 13.13
C LEU A 311 17.55 4.78 13.96
N ASP A 312 16.88 5.84 13.51
CA ASP A 312 16.84 7.14 14.19
C ASP A 312 15.81 7.19 15.35
N LEU A 313 14.99 6.14 15.55
CA LEU A 313 13.96 6.06 16.60
C LEU A 313 14.48 5.49 17.90
#